data_5ecdf0dd18cad7398cb46099fed00315
#
_entry.id   5ecdf0dd18cad7398cb46099fed00315
#
_cell.length_a   1.000
_cell.length_b   1.000
_cell.length_c   1.000
_cell.angle_alpha   90.00
_cell.angle_beta   90.00
_cell.angle_gamma   90.00
#
_symmetry.space_group_name_H-M   'P 1'
#
loop_
_entity.id
_entity.type
_entity.pdbx_description
1 polymer ?
#
loop_
_entity_poly.entity_id
_entity_poly.type
_entity_poly.pdbx_seq_one_letter_code
_entity_poly.pdbx_strand_id
1 'polypeptide(L)'
;MAKLRAVECREFIKAAIDKADEMGVPVSIAVVGPEGNLIALERMDDAGFVTPETAWAKAYTVAAFRSMSPRFPDGLVIQQWFKERNPQLMIAMAVMTNGRVAASGGAAPVFKDNEMVGCYGISGATSDQDELIGQHARNKAGWAHLPADDTTHPDVKKHINELYAKAGIRDREL
;
A
#
# COMPACT_ATOMS: atom_id res chain seq x y z
N MET A 1 -2.33 16.70 15.52
CA MET A 1 -2.20 15.43 14.79
C MET A 1 -2.80 15.61 13.41
N ALA A 2 -1.98 15.49 12.39
CA ALA A 2 -2.44 15.47 11.00
C ALA A 2 -3.31 14.23 10.78
N LYS A 3 -4.36 14.35 9.98
CA LYS A 3 -5.26 13.23 9.64
C LYS A 3 -5.58 13.26 8.16
N LEU A 4 -5.83 12.09 7.57
CA LEU A 4 -6.49 12.00 6.27
C LEU A 4 -7.97 12.34 6.43
N ARG A 5 -8.43 13.28 5.61
CA ARG A 5 -9.85 13.65 5.57
C ARG A 5 -10.56 12.80 4.51
N ALA A 6 -11.81 12.47 4.74
CA ALA A 6 -12.59 11.67 3.79
C ALA A 6 -12.65 12.28 2.38
N VAL A 7 -12.58 13.62 2.25
CA VAL A 7 -12.53 14.29 0.94
C VAL A 7 -11.22 13.98 0.21
N GLU A 8 -10.08 14.01 0.89
CA GLU A 8 -8.77 13.66 0.32
C GLU A 8 -8.73 12.20 -0.11
N CYS A 9 -9.34 11.31 0.69
CA CYS A 9 -9.46 9.88 0.33
C CYS A 9 -10.29 9.68 -0.96
N ARG A 10 -11.39 10.42 -1.13
CA ARG A 10 -12.21 10.35 -2.35
C ARG A 10 -11.47 10.86 -3.58
N GLU A 11 -10.68 11.91 -3.46
CA GLU A 11 -9.83 12.42 -4.56
C GLU A 11 -8.79 11.38 -4.98
N PHE A 12 -8.14 10.72 -4.01
CA PHE A 12 -7.23 9.60 -4.27
C PHE A 12 -7.94 8.44 -4.97
N ILE A 13 -9.09 8.00 -4.44
CA ILE A 13 -9.88 6.89 -5.00
C ILE A 13 -10.27 7.21 -6.44
N LYS A 14 -10.76 8.43 -6.70
CA LYS A 14 -11.11 8.85 -8.07
C LYS A 14 -9.91 8.76 -9.01
N ALA A 15 -8.75 9.26 -8.61
CA ALA A 15 -7.54 9.18 -9.45
C ALA A 15 -7.09 7.74 -9.69
N ALA A 16 -7.28 6.84 -8.71
CA ALA A 16 -7.01 5.41 -8.86
C ALA A 16 -7.96 4.75 -9.86
N ILE A 17 -9.25 5.06 -9.78
CA ILE A 17 -10.27 4.57 -10.72
C ILE A 17 -9.97 5.06 -12.13
N ASP A 18 -9.72 6.37 -12.32
CA ASP A 18 -9.38 6.94 -13.62
C ASP A 18 -8.19 6.20 -14.27
N LYS A 19 -7.17 5.85 -13.47
CA LYS A 19 -6.00 5.08 -13.94
C LYS A 19 -6.32 3.62 -14.24
N ALA A 20 -7.13 2.99 -13.41
CA ALA A 20 -7.58 1.60 -13.62
C ALA A 20 -8.41 1.47 -14.90
N ASP A 21 -9.32 2.42 -15.17
CA ASP A 21 -10.10 2.50 -16.41
C ASP A 21 -9.19 2.66 -17.62
N GLU A 22 -8.19 3.57 -17.57
CA GLU A 22 -7.19 3.73 -18.63
C GLU A 22 -6.46 2.40 -18.94
N MET A 23 -6.20 1.60 -17.90
CA MET A 23 -5.53 0.31 -18.02
C MET A 23 -6.48 -0.85 -18.37
N GLY A 24 -7.79 -0.64 -18.34
CA GLY A 24 -8.79 -1.66 -18.59
C GLY A 24 -8.86 -2.75 -17.52
N VAL A 25 -8.56 -2.41 -16.27
CA VAL A 25 -8.53 -3.37 -15.15
C VAL A 25 -9.43 -2.91 -14.00
N PRO A 26 -10.51 -3.64 -13.67
CA PRO A 26 -11.39 -3.29 -12.57
C PRO A 26 -10.75 -3.65 -11.22
N VAL A 27 -10.72 -2.69 -10.30
CA VAL A 27 -10.08 -2.84 -8.97
C VAL A 27 -10.98 -2.36 -7.84
N SER A 28 -10.59 -2.71 -6.61
CA SER A 28 -11.07 -2.07 -5.38
C SER A 28 -9.94 -1.28 -4.75
N ILE A 29 -10.31 -0.14 -4.16
CA ILE A 29 -9.39 0.80 -3.53
C ILE A 29 -9.83 1.03 -2.09
N ALA A 30 -8.94 0.82 -1.14
CA ALA A 30 -9.17 1.09 0.27
C ALA A 30 -8.18 2.13 0.80
N VAL A 31 -8.64 3.02 1.67
CA VAL A 31 -7.82 3.96 2.43
C VAL A 31 -8.12 3.76 3.91
N VAL A 32 -7.07 3.60 4.70
CA VAL A 32 -7.16 3.37 6.15
C VAL A 32 -6.41 4.45 6.92
N GLY A 33 -6.79 4.64 8.18
CA GLY A 33 -6.02 5.43 9.13
C GLY A 33 -4.71 4.74 9.54
N PRO A 34 -3.86 5.42 10.32
CA PRO A 34 -2.57 4.87 10.75
C PRO A 34 -2.71 3.62 11.64
N GLU A 35 -3.87 3.41 12.23
CA GLU A 35 -4.24 2.24 13.03
C GLU A 35 -4.87 1.10 12.20
N GLY A 36 -4.98 1.27 10.87
CA GLY A 36 -5.51 0.25 9.95
C GLY A 36 -7.03 0.23 9.82
N ASN A 37 -7.76 1.13 10.50
CA ASN A 37 -9.21 1.24 10.38
C ASN A 37 -9.61 1.96 9.09
N LEU A 38 -10.67 1.47 8.46
CA LEU A 38 -11.16 1.96 7.17
C LEU A 38 -11.66 3.40 7.27
N ILE A 39 -11.19 4.27 6.37
CA ILE A 39 -11.71 5.63 6.16
C ILE A 39 -12.61 5.67 4.93
N ALA A 40 -12.17 5.05 3.82
CA ALA A 40 -12.90 4.99 2.57
C ALA A 40 -12.56 3.70 1.82
N LEU A 41 -13.55 3.17 1.09
CA LEU A 41 -13.39 2.01 0.22
C LEU A 41 -14.36 2.13 -0.94
N GLU A 42 -13.90 1.82 -2.14
CA GLU A 42 -14.73 1.73 -3.33
C GLU A 42 -14.32 0.52 -4.15
N ARG A 43 -15.33 -0.20 -4.67
CA ARG A 43 -15.15 -1.28 -5.61
C ARG A 43 -15.69 -0.83 -6.96
N MET A 44 -14.88 -0.88 -8.00
CA MET A 44 -15.31 -0.65 -9.37
C MET A 44 -16.30 -1.72 -9.82
N ASP A 45 -17.18 -1.35 -10.76
CA ASP A 45 -18.00 -2.33 -11.46
C ASP A 45 -17.11 -3.41 -12.07
N ASP A 46 -17.56 -4.65 -12.07
CA ASP A 46 -16.85 -5.83 -12.56
C ASP A 46 -15.58 -6.24 -11.76
N ALA A 47 -15.16 -5.50 -10.75
CA ALA A 47 -14.12 -5.95 -9.85
C ALA A 47 -14.58 -7.18 -9.03
N GLY A 48 -13.69 -8.16 -8.85
CA GLY A 48 -13.98 -9.38 -8.12
C GLY A 48 -14.55 -9.11 -6.71
N PHE A 49 -15.54 -9.89 -6.27
CA PHE A 49 -16.25 -9.64 -5.01
C PHE A 49 -15.33 -9.69 -3.75
N VAL A 50 -14.18 -10.37 -3.85
CA VAL A 50 -13.19 -10.47 -2.76
C VAL A 50 -12.21 -9.29 -2.73
N THR A 51 -12.15 -8.49 -3.81
CA THR A 51 -11.13 -7.42 -3.93
C THR A 51 -11.27 -6.30 -2.90
N PRO A 52 -12.46 -5.93 -2.40
CA PRO A 52 -12.58 -4.96 -1.31
C PRO A 52 -11.85 -5.39 -0.04
N GLU A 53 -12.04 -6.64 0.38
CA GLU A 53 -11.37 -7.19 1.55
C GLU A 53 -9.87 -7.26 1.36
N THR A 54 -9.42 -7.66 0.16
CA THR A 54 -7.99 -7.75 -0.15
C THR A 54 -7.34 -6.37 -0.21
N ALA A 55 -8.02 -5.36 -0.79
CA ALA A 55 -7.53 -3.98 -0.81
C ALA A 55 -7.36 -3.43 0.61
N TRP A 56 -8.37 -3.65 1.47
CA TRP A 56 -8.28 -3.26 2.88
C TRP A 56 -7.18 -4.01 3.63
N ALA A 57 -7.06 -5.33 3.44
CA ALA A 57 -6.03 -6.14 4.08
C ALA A 57 -4.61 -5.70 3.67
N LYS A 58 -4.39 -5.33 2.40
CA LYS A 58 -3.12 -4.75 1.94
C LYS A 58 -2.81 -3.42 2.65
N ALA A 59 -3.77 -2.50 2.72
CA ALA A 59 -3.61 -1.22 3.42
C ALA A 59 -3.35 -1.42 4.92
N TYR A 60 -4.11 -2.31 5.57
CA TYR A 60 -3.93 -2.68 6.97
C TYR A 60 -2.53 -3.26 7.23
N THR A 61 -2.04 -4.13 6.35
CA THR A 61 -0.72 -4.73 6.46
C THR A 61 0.37 -3.67 6.46
N VAL A 62 0.29 -2.71 5.54
CA VAL A 62 1.26 -1.59 5.49
C VAL A 62 1.18 -0.76 6.77
N ALA A 63 -0.01 -0.41 7.25
CA ALA A 63 -0.17 0.35 8.50
C ALA A 63 0.48 -0.37 9.68
N ALA A 64 0.23 -1.68 9.82
CA ALA A 64 0.78 -2.50 10.90
C ALA A 64 2.31 -2.58 10.84
N PHE A 65 2.89 -2.90 9.69
CA PHE A 65 4.33 -3.13 9.58
C PHE A 65 5.14 -1.83 9.50
N ARG A 66 4.65 -0.81 8.81
CA ARG A 66 5.33 0.49 8.74
C ARG A 66 5.41 1.17 10.10
N SER A 67 4.38 1.04 10.94
CA SER A 67 4.40 1.54 12.31
C SER A 67 5.47 0.87 13.19
N MET A 68 5.85 -0.37 12.86
CA MET A 68 6.88 -1.12 13.59
C MET A 68 8.30 -0.73 13.18
N SER A 69 8.54 -0.46 11.89
CA SER A 69 9.89 -0.21 11.40
C SER A 69 9.92 0.48 10.03
N PRO A 70 10.84 1.44 9.82
CA PRO A 70 11.12 2.05 8.52
C PRO A 70 11.53 1.05 7.43
N ARG A 71 12.05 -0.14 7.80
CA ARG A 71 12.42 -1.19 6.83
C ARG A 71 11.26 -1.76 6.02
N PHE A 72 10.03 -1.42 6.38
CA PHE A 72 8.81 -1.83 5.70
C PHE A 72 8.13 -0.61 5.04
N PRO A 73 8.69 -0.06 3.95
CA PRO A 73 8.18 1.16 3.33
C PRO A 73 6.83 0.97 2.65
N ASP A 74 6.51 -0.26 2.19
CA ASP A 74 5.28 -0.58 1.46
C ASP A 74 4.96 -2.07 1.45
N GLY A 75 3.82 -2.42 0.85
CA GLY A 75 3.31 -3.79 0.76
C GLY A 75 4.20 -4.73 -0.05
N LEU A 76 4.88 -4.23 -1.08
CA LEU A 76 5.77 -5.04 -1.91
C LEU A 76 7.01 -5.50 -1.13
N VAL A 77 7.64 -4.59 -0.40
CA VAL A 77 8.81 -4.92 0.43
C VAL A 77 8.42 -5.89 1.54
N ILE A 78 7.25 -5.69 2.17
CA ILE A 78 6.73 -6.63 3.17
C ILE A 78 6.54 -8.02 2.55
N GLN A 79 5.92 -8.10 1.37
CA GLN A 79 5.72 -9.36 0.65
C GLN A 79 7.04 -10.08 0.39
N GLN A 80 8.04 -9.39 -0.18
CA GLN A 80 9.33 -9.98 -0.50
C GLN A 80 10.08 -10.43 0.75
N TRP A 81 10.05 -9.63 1.82
CA TRP A 81 10.70 -9.97 3.08
C TRP A 81 10.17 -11.28 3.65
N PHE A 82 8.84 -11.48 3.68
CA PHE A 82 8.25 -12.72 4.18
C PHE A 82 8.47 -13.90 3.23
N LYS A 83 8.36 -13.68 1.93
CA LYS A 83 8.60 -14.70 0.92
C LYS A 83 10.00 -15.30 1.05
N GLU A 84 11.00 -14.47 1.30
CA GLU A 84 12.40 -14.89 1.38
C GLU A 84 12.77 -15.50 2.74
N ARG A 85 12.14 -15.07 3.83
CA ARG A 85 12.59 -15.40 5.20
C ARG A 85 11.66 -16.31 5.97
N ASN A 86 10.36 -16.03 5.94
CA ASN A 86 9.40 -16.79 6.75
C ASN A 86 7.98 -16.73 6.17
N PRO A 87 7.70 -17.45 5.07
CA PRO A 87 6.36 -17.44 4.47
C PRO A 87 5.27 -18.02 5.39
N GLN A 88 5.62 -18.98 6.26
CA GLN A 88 4.66 -19.58 7.20
C GLN A 88 4.17 -18.56 8.23
N LEU A 89 5.03 -17.63 8.66
CA LEU A 89 4.62 -16.59 9.60
C LEU A 89 3.58 -15.65 8.99
N MET A 90 3.70 -15.31 7.70
CA MET A 90 2.68 -14.51 7.01
C MET A 90 1.31 -15.20 7.04
N ILE A 91 1.27 -16.50 6.79
CA ILE A 91 0.03 -17.29 6.84
C ILE A 91 -0.54 -17.30 8.27
N ALA A 92 0.31 -17.55 9.27
CA ALA A 92 -0.10 -17.54 10.66
C ALA A 92 -0.67 -16.18 11.09
N MET A 93 -0.04 -15.06 10.66
CA MET A 93 -0.52 -13.71 10.95
C MET A 93 -1.87 -13.43 10.25
N ALA A 94 -2.06 -13.89 9.02
CA ALA A 94 -3.34 -13.78 8.33
C ALA A 94 -4.45 -14.51 9.11
N VAL A 95 -4.19 -15.71 9.61
CA VAL A 95 -5.14 -16.46 10.43
C VAL A 95 -5.41 -15.76 11.76
N MET A 96 -4.37 -15.34 12.49
CA MET A 96 -4.51 -14.66 13.79
C MET A 96 -5.26 -13.33 13.69
N THR A 97 -5.18 -12.66 12.56
CA THR A 97 -5.83 -11.37 12.34
C THR A 97 -7.16 -11.48 11.57
N ASN A 98 -7.72 -12.67 11.46
CA ASN A 98 -8.96 -12.94 10.72
C ASN A 98 -8.91 -12.41 9.28
N GLY A 99 -7.81 -12.69 8.55
CA GLY A 99 -7.62 -12.29 7.16
C GLY A 99 -7.17 -10.84 6.96
N ARG A 100 -6.92 -10.07 8.02
CA ARG A 100 -6.53 -8.65 7.89
C ARG A 100 -5.09 -8.43 7.41
N VAL A 101 -4.22 -9.43 7.52
CA VAL A 101 -2.84 -9.34 7.02
C VAL A 101 -2.72 -10.04 5.67
N ALA A 102 -2.41 -9.25 4.64
CA ALA A 102 -2.13 -9.72 3.29
C ALA A 102 -1.08 -8.81 2.63
N ALA A 103 0.17 -9.26 2.57
CA ALA A 103 1.25 -8.49 1.95
C ALA A 103 1.27 -8.69 0.43
N SER A 104 1.18 -7.60 -0.31
CA SER A 104 1.28 -7.59 -1.78
C SER A 104 1.60 -6.17 -2.27
N GLY A 105 2.08 -6.02 -3.51
CA GLY A 105 2.15 -4.72 -4.18
C GLY A 105 0.78 -4.05 -4.30
N GLY A 106 0.79 -2.75 -4.55
CA GLY A 106 -0.41 -1.91 -4.61
C GLY A 106 -0.82 -1.30 -3.27
N ALA A 107 0.04 -1.31 -2.27
CA ALA A 107 -0.24 -0.68 -0.97
C ALA A 107 0.98 0.09 -0.44
N ALA A 108 0.76 1.31 0.04
CA ALA A 108 1.81 2.13 0.62
C ALA A 108 1.27 3.06 1.72
N PRO A 109 2.15 3.57 2.60
CA PRO A 109 1.77 4.55 3.61
C PRO A 109 1.57 5.93 2.98
N VAL A 110 0.89 6.79 3.72
CA VAL A 110 0.70 8.20 3.43
C VAL A 110 1.27 9.01 4.58
N PHE A 111 2.20 9.91 4.26
CA PHE A 111 2.81 10.83 5.21
C PHE A 111 2.35 12.27 4.96
N LYS A 112 2.15 13.00 6.06
CA LYS A 112 2.11 14.46 6.09
C LYS A 112 3.26 14.89 6.99
N ASP A 113 4.26 15.53 6.40
CA ASP A 113 5.54 15.79 7.03
C ASP A 113 6.20 14.49 7.51
N ASN A 114 6.44 14.34 8.81
CA ASN A 114 7.06 13.16 9.42
C ASN A 114 6.05 12.19 10.05
N GLU A 115 4.75 12.48 9.96
CA GLU A 115 3.71 11.68 10.59
C GLU A 115 3.01 10.79 9.56
N MET A 116 2.97 9.47 9.79
CA MET A 116 2.15 8.56 9.00
C MET A 116 0.67 8.79 9.36
N VAL A 117 -0.09 9.30 8.40
CA VAL A 117 -1.50 9.68 8.59
C VAL A 117 -2.49 8.63 8.07
N GLY A 118 -1.99 7.60 7.42
CA GLY A 118 -2.79 6.48 6.91
C GLY A 118 -2.04 5.65 5.89
N CYS A 119 -2.74 4.71 5.27
CA CYS A 119 -2.25 3.87 4.20
C CYS A 119 -3.34 3.66 3.16
N TYR A 120 -2.96 3.28 1.93
CA TYR A 120 -3.89 2.83 0.92
C TYR A 120 -3.56 1.40 0.46
N GLY A 121 -4.54 0.74 -0.14
CA GLY A 121 -4.39 -0.56 -0.78
C GLY A 121 -5.29 -0.67 -2.00
N ILE A 122 -4.77 -1.30 -3.05
CA ILE A 122 -5.45 -1.55 -4.32
C ILE A 122 -5.40 -3.04 -4.62
N SER A 123 -6.49 -3.58 -5.11
CA SER A 123 -6.60 -5.00 -5.44
C SER A 123 -7.61 -5.24 -6.55
N GLY A 124 -7.26 -6.13 -7.47
CA GLY A 124 -8.14 -6.56 -8.56
C GLY A 124 -7.38 -6.91 -9.82
N ALA A 125 -6.17 -6.38 -9.98
CA ALA A 125 -5.28 -6.65 -11.11
C ALA A 125 -4.04 -7.45 -10.67
N THR A 126 -2.99 -7.49 -11.50
CA THR A 126 -1.71 -8.04 -11.08
C THR A 126 -1.05 -7.12 -10.04
N SER A 127 -0.13 -7.67 -9.24
CA SER A 127 0.60 -6.90 -8.21
C SER A 127 1.27 -5.64 -8.79
N ASP A 128 1.84 -5.75 -9.99
CA ASP A 128 2.51 -4.63 -10.68
C ASP A 128 1.50 -3.58 -11.18
N GLN A 129 0.34 -4.02 -11.68
CA GLN A 129 -0.73 -3.12 -12.10
C GLN A 129 -1.35 -2.39 -10.90
N ASP A 130 -1.64 -3.11 -9.81
CA ASP A 130 -2.12 -2.51 -8.55
C ASP A 130 -1.12 -1.45 -8.05
N GLU A 131 0.17 -1.72 -8.16
CA GLU A 131 1.24 -0.80 -7.77
C GLU A 131 1.27 0.46 -8.64
N LEU A 132 1.19 0.32 -9.97
CA LEU A 132 1.14 1.45 -10.90
C LEU A 132 -0.07 2.35 -10.67
N ILE A 133 -1.24 1.77 -10.42
CA ILE A 133 -2.47 2.50 -10.10
C ILE A 133 -2.28 3.30 -8.81
N GLY A 134 -1.74 2.66 -7.77
CA GLY A 134 -1.49 3.31 -6.48
C GLY A 134 -0.48 4.46 -6.57
N GLN A 135 0.61 4.29 -7.30
CA GLN A 135 1.60 5.34 -7.55
C GLN A 135 0.99 6.54 -8.27
N HIS A 136 0.24 6.27 -9.35
CA HIS A 136 -0.42 7.34 -10.10
C HIS A 136 -1.38 8.15 -9.21
N ALA A 137 -2.25 7.46 -8.48
CA ALA A 137 -3.24 8.11 -7.60
C ALA A 137 -2.57 8.91 -6.48
N ARG A 138 -1.52 8.37 -5.86
CA ARG A 138 -0.74 9.03 -4.83
C ARG A 138 -0.09 10.31 -5.36
N ASN A 139 0.54 10.24 -6.53
CA ASN A 139 1.17 11.40 -7.15
C ASN A 139 0.14 12.49 -7.50
N LYS A 140 -1.03 12.10 -8.00
CA LYS A 140 -2.15 13.04 -8.28
C LYS A 140 -2.70 13.68 -7.02
N ALA A 141 -2.81 12.93 -5.93
CA ALA A 141 -3.26 13.43 -4.64
C ALA A 141 -2.19 14.25 -3.88
N GLY A 142 -0.95 14.28 -4.37
CA GLY A 142 0.17 14.95 -3.69
C GLY A 142 0.58 14.28 -2.37
N TRP A 143 0.33 12.96 -2.24
CA TRP A 143 0.64 12.21 -1.03
C TRP A 143 2.09 11.72 -1.02
N ALA A 144 2.83 12.02 0.04
CA ALA A 144 4.15 11.45 0.28
C ALA A 144 4.03 10.01 0.80
N HIS A 145 4.92 9.11 0.38
CA HIS A 145 5.03 7.72 0.86
C HIS A 145 6.19 7.52 1.83
N LEU A 146 7.00 8.56 2.00
CA LEU A 146 8.10 8.62 2.96
C LEU A 146 7.93 9.86 3.83
N PRO A 147 8.42 9.84 5.08
CA PRO A 147 8.49 11.04 5.89
C PRO A 147 9.41 12.08 5.25
N ALA A 148 9.15 13.37 5.50
CA ALA A 148 10.01 14.46 5.03
C ALA A 148 11.44 14.34 5.59
N ASP A 149 11.55 13.78 6.78
CA ASP A 149 12.79 13.51 7.51
C ASP A 149 13.07 12.00 7.54
N ASP A 150 13.38 11.44 6.36
CA ASP A 150 13.65 10.01 6.23
C ASP A 150 15.03 9.64 6.75
N THR A 151 15.06 9.13 7.98
CA THR A 151 16.26 8.66 8.69
C THR A 151 16.57 7.18 8.48
N THR A 152 15.97 6.54 7.48
CA THR A 152 16.24 5.13 7.18
C THR A 152 17.73 4.91 6.89
N HIS A 153 18.33 3.94 7.59
CA HIS A 153 19.76 3.64 7.48
C HIS A 153 20.13 3.32 6.02
N PRO A 154 21.29 3.82 5.50
CA PRO A 154 21.69 3.64 4.11
C PRO A 154 21.70 2.18 3.62
N ASP A 155 22.14 1.23 4.47
CA ASP A 155 22.15 -0.20 4.11
C ASP A 155 20.73 -0.76 3.96
N VAL A 156 19.78 -0.26 4.75
CA VAL A 156 18.36 -0.63 4.63
C VAL A 156 17.79 -0.06 3.32
N LYS A 157 18.08 1.19 3.02
CA LYS A 157 17.69 1.80 1.72
C LYS A 157 18.23 1.03 0.54
N LYS A 158 19.53 0.71 0.56
CA LYS A 158 20.17 -0.09 -0.49
C LYS A 158 19.46 -1.43 -0.69
N HIS A 159 19.19 -2.16 0.40
CA HIS A 159 18.50 -3.44 0.32
C HIS A 159 17.08 -3.30 -0.26
N ILE A 160 16.35 -2.28 0.15
CA ILE A 160 14.99 -1.99 -0.36
C ILE A 160 15.05 -1.65 -1.85
N ASN A 161 16.00 -0.83 -2.29
CA ASN A 161 16.17 -0.48 -3.71
C ASN A 161 16.52 -1.72 -4.55
N GLU A 162 17.31 -2.65 -4.02
CA GLU A 162 17.57 -3.94 -4.67
C GLU A 162 16.29 -4.78 -4.82
N LEU A 163 15.38 -4.75 -3.82
CA LEU A 163 14.08 -5.43 -3.90
C LEU A 163 13.17 -4.79 -4.97
N TYR A 164 13.13 -3.47 -5.05
CA TYR A 164 12.39 -2.77 -6.10
C TYR A 164 12.92 -3.10 -7.51
N ALA A 165 14.25 -3.10 -7.67
CA ALA A 165 14.86 -3.46 -8.94
C ALA A 165 14.53 -4.91 -9.36
N LYS A 166 14.57 -5.87 -8.43
CA LYS A 166 14.18 -7.26 -8.69
C LYS A 166 12.70 -7.40 -9.07
N ALA A 167 11.85 -6.55 -8.53
CA ALA A 167 10.41 -6.51 -8.84
C ALA A 167 10.11 -5.74 -10.14
N GLY A 168 11.11 -5.16 -10.80
CA GLY A 168 10.92 -4.37 -12.02
C GLY A 168 10.37 -2.96 -11.78
N ILE A 169 10.36 -2.49 -10.54
CA ILE A 169 9.89 -1.15 -10.18
C ILE A 169 11.07 -0.20 -10.29
N ARG A 170 11.09 0.60 -11.37
CA ARG A 170 12.22 1.49 -11.69
C ARG A 170 12.11 2.88 -11.07
N ASP A 171 10.91 3.29 -10.67
CA ASP A 171 10.60 4.67 -10.29
C ASP A 171 10.55 4.89 -8.77
N ARG A 172 10.98 3.91 -7.99
CA ARG A 172 11.11 4.02 -6.54
C ARG A 172 12.56 3.87 -6.14
N GLU A 173 13.13 4.96 -5.69
CA GLU A 173 14.36 4.96 -4.88
C GLU A 173 14.02 5.55 -3.51
N LEU A 174 14.54 4.92 -2.47
CA LEU A 174 14.52 5.47 -1.10
C LEU A 174 15.69 6.42 -0.90
#